data_87ca50f437117da6505cf0b8e540d19d
#
_entry.id   87ca50f437117da6505cf0b8e540d19d
#
_cell.length_a   1.000
_cell.length_b   1.000
_cell.length_c   1.000
_cell.angle_alpha   90.00
_cell.angle_beta   90.00
_cell.angle_gamma   90.00
#
_symmetry.space_group_name_H-M   'P 1'
#
loop_
_entity.id
_entity.type
_entity.pdbx_description
1 polymer ?
#
loop_
_entity_poly.entity_id
_entity_poly.type
_entity_poly.pdbx_seq_one_letter_code
_entity_poly.pdbx_strand_id
1 'polypeptide(L)'
;MSDAAGLTTLAEMVRDRAKTRGDAIAFEFEGCTTTFAEFNIKTNRVGNGLKALGVKPHERIAYLGKNSDLYFELLLGAIKANVVMAPVNWRLAAPEVAFIVEDCKAAVLFVGPEFIALVRNILDRLPSVRAVITTERGAPECRDFTAWRDAQSTDDPDVAISPKDIAIQLYTSGTTGKPKGAMLSHANFFNLVQTGSDADKPDWNKWTPDDVSLVVMPVFHIGGSGWGIIGLYHGAKGVIAREFDPTKVLDFFEQAGITKLFMVPAAMQFVVRQPRARSVDFSRLKYMLYGASPIPAALLKECIEVFKCGFVQMYGMTETTGTIVALPPEDHVEGSERMRSAGKALPGVELAILDPDGKPLPPGEVGEIATRSGSNMAGYWNLPEATASTLRKDGWLRTGDAGTIDKDGYLYIHDRIKDMIISGGENIYPAEVESALCDHPDIAEAAVIGVPDDKWGEAVKAIVVMKPGKTASVTDIINFTRERIAGYKTPRSVDFIEALPRNPSGKILRRHLRDPYWAGRDRQVN
;
A
#
# COMPACT_ATOMS: atom_id res chain seq x y z
N MET A 1 -28.00 -13.43 5.41
CA MET A 1 -26.57 -13.20 5.13
C MET A 1 -26.07 -14.48 4.50
N SER A 2 -25.71 -14.48 3.21
CA SER A 2 -25.10 -15.67 2.60
C SER A 2 -23.72 -15.81 3.20
N ASP A 3 -23.46 -16.99 3.74
CA ASP A 3 -22.14 -17.39 4.24
C ASP A 3 -21.12 -17.28 3.10
N ALA A 4 -20.33 -16.22 3.06
CA ALA A 4 -19.12 -16.16 2.25
C ALA A 4 -18.05 -17.14 2.77
N ALA A 5 -18.37 -17.85 3.85
CA ALA A 5 -17.62 -18.95 4.39
C ALA A 5 -17.65 -20.12 3.39
N GLY A 6 -16.53 -20.30 2.67
CA GLY A 6 -16.39 -21.34 1.64
C GLY A 6 -15.85 -20.86 0.31
N LEU A 7 -15.85 -19.54 0.05
CA LEU A 7 -15.20 -18.97 -1.13
C LEU A 7 -13.67 -19.11 -0.99
N THR A 8 -13.02 -19.56 -2.04
CA THR A 8 -11.57 -19.81 -2.04
C THR A 8 -10.82 -19.02 -3.10
N THR A 9 -11.54 -18.49 -4.09
CA THR A 9 -10.97 -17.72 -5.19
C THR A 9 -11.71 -16.39 -5.42
N LEU A 10 -10.99 -15.38 -5.88
CA LEU A 10 -11.59 -14.09 -6.23
C LEU A 10 -12.58 -14.19 -7.40
N ALA A 11 -12.45 -15.21 -8.27
CA ALA A 11 -13.43 -15.48 -9.31
C ALA A 11 -14.76 -15.98 -8.71
N GLU A 12 -14.70 -16.90 -7.74
CA GLU A 12 -15.89 -17.35 -7.00
C GLU A 12 -16.57 -16.19 -6.27
N MET A 13 -15.79 -15.29 -5.66
CA MET A 13 -16.31 -14.09 -5.01
C MET A 13 -17.15 -13.23 -5.96
N VAL A 14 -16.67 -12.97 -7.18
CA VAL A 14 -17.42 -12.17 -8.16
C VAL A 14 -18.73 -12.86 -8.56
N ARG A 15 -18.69 -14.17 -8.80
CA ARG A 15 -19.87 -14.97 -9.14
C ARG A 15 -20.90 -14.97 -7.99
N ASP A 16 -20.44 -15.16 -6.77
CA ASP A 16 -21.29 -15.15 -5.58
C ASP A 16 -21.96 -13.80 -5.37
N ARG A 17 -21.20 -12.71 -5.47
CA ARG A 17 -21.77 -11.36 -5.29
C ARG A 17 -22.79 -11.02 -6.39
N ALA A 18 -22.56 -11.42 -7.63
CA ALA A 18 -23.54 -11.25 -8.68
C ALA A 18 -24.83 -12.02 -8.43
N LYS A 19 -24.73 -13.23 -7.84
CA LYS A 19 -25.88 -14.05 -7.48
C LYS A 19 -26.64 -13.51 -6.25
N THR A 20 -25.92 -13.07 -5.24
CA THR A 20 -26.50 -12.72 -3.93
C THR A 20 -26.89 -11.25 -3.82
N ARG A 21 -26.28 -10.36 -4.63
CA ARG A 21 -26.47 -8.91 -4.62
C ARG A 21 -26.54 -8.29 -6.02
N GLY A 22 -27.01 -9.02 -7.02
CA GLY A 22 -26.96 -8.63 -8.42
C GLY A 22 -27.36 -7.20 -8.73
N ASP A 23 -28.45 -6.71 -8.15
CA ASP A 23 -29.01 -5.37 -8.39
C ASP A 23 -28.33 -4.25 -7.57
N ALA A 24 -27.50 -4.60 -6.57
CA ALA A 24 -26.80 -3.61 -5.78
C ALA A 24 -25.60 -3.05 -6.56
N ILE A 25 -25.24 -1.79 -6.28
CA ILE A 25 -24.10 -1.12 -6.92
C ILE A 25 -22.81 -1.72 -6.38
N ALA A 26 -21.96 -2.25 -7.26
CA ALA A 26 -20.62 -2.69 -6.96
C ALA A 26 -19.64 -1.52 -6.97
N PHE A 27 -19.68 -0.70 -8.03
CA PHE A 27 -18.81 0.46 -8.17
C PHE A 27 -19.55 1.70 -8.67
N GLU A 28 -19.05 2.85 -8.21
CA GLU A 28 -19.36 4.17 -8.77
C GLU A 28 -18.04 4.85 -9.17
N PHE A 29 -17.97 5.30 -10.41
CA PHE A 29 -16.82 6.01 -10.95
C PHE A 29 -17.28 7.13 -11.89
N GLU A 30 -16.87 8.38 -11.60
CA GLU A 30 -17.19 9.58 -12.43
C GLU A 30 -18.68 9.70 -12.80
N GLY A 31 -19.55 9.44 -11.83
CA GLY A 31 -21.01 9.54 -12.00
C GLY A 31 -21.66 8.32 -12.67
N CYS A 32 -20.89 7.35 -13.12
CA CYS A 32 -21.39 6.08 -13.65
C CYS A 32 -21.42 5.02 -12.56
N THR A 33 -22.47 4.21 -12.55
CA THR A 33 -22.62 3.08 -11.62
C THR A 33 -22.59 1.77 -12.37
N THR A 34 -22.08 0.73 -11.72
CA THR A 34 -22.07 -0.65 -12.22
C THR A 34 -22.60 -1.55 -11.11
N THR A 35 -23.64 -2.32 -11.38
CA THR A 35 -24.18 -3.30 -10.42
C THR A 35 -23.30 -4.54 -10.32
N PHE A 36 -23.47 -5.37 -9.28
CA PHE A 36 -22.73 -6.63 -9.17
C PHE A 36 -23.01 -7.59 -10.33
N ALA A 37 -24.26 -7.64 -10.84
CA ALA A 37 -24.61 -8.45 -11.99
C ALA A 37 -23.90 -7.95 -13.27
N GLU A 38 -23.97 -6.66 -13.56
CA GLU A 38 -23.26 -6.04 -14.70
C GLU A 38 -21.75 -6.22 -14.58
N PHE A 39 -21.19 -6.04 -13.38
CA PHE A 39 -19.77 -6.23 -13.13
C PHE A 39 -19.33 -7.67 -13.42
N ASN A 40 -20.12 -8.67 -13.02
CA ASN A 40 -19.87 -10.07 -13.35
C ASN A 40 -19.86 -10.32 -14.86
N ILE A 41 -20.83 -9.76 -15.60
CA ILE A 41 -20.89 -9.85 -17.07
C ILE A 41 -19.66 -9.20 -17.71
N LYS A 42 -19.30 -8.00 -17.28
CA LYS A 42 -18.12 -7.28 -17.78
C LYS A 42 -16.82 -8.06 -17.54
N THR A 43 -16.67 -8.65 -16.34
CA THR A 43 -15.51 -9.51 -16.03
C THR A 43 -15.48 -10.81 -16.83
N ASN A 44 -16.65 -11.42 -17.14
CA ASN A 44 -16.73 -12.57 -18.05
C ASN A 44 -16.21 -12.19 -19.44
N ARG A 45 -16.69 -11.07 -19.98
CA ARG A 45 -16.25 -10.56 -21.29
C ARG A 45 -14.74 -10.31 -21.34
N VAL A 46 -14.16 -9.72 -20.28
CA VAL A 46 -12.71 -9.53 -20.19
C VAL A 46 -11.97 -10.87 -20.22
N GLY A 47 -12.40 -11.84 -19.42
CA GLY A 47 -11.79 -13.17 -19.40
C GLY A 47 -11.85 -13.86 -20.77
N ASN A 48 -12.99 -13.81 -21.43
CA ASN A 48 -13.17 -14.37 -22.79
C ASN A 48 -12.32 -13.61 -23.82
N GLY A 49 -12.21 -12.28 -23.69
CA GLY A 49 -11.37 -11.46 -24.55
C GLY A 49 -9.87 -11.80 -24.43
N LEU A 50 -9.39 -12.06 -23.23
CA LEU A 50 -8.01 -12.51 -23.00
C LEU A 50 -7.76 -13.89 -23.63
N LYS A 51 -8.70 -14.82 -23.47
CA LYS A 51 -8.63 -16.13 -24.16
C LYS A 51 -8.61 -15.97 -25.69
N ALA A 52 -9.43 -15.08 -26.25
CA ALA A 52 -9.47 -14.79 -27.69
C ALA A 52 -8.16 -14.14 -28.20
N LEU A 53 -7.44 -13.38 -27.37
CA LEU A 53 -6.10 -12.87 -27.66
C LEU A 53 -4.99 -13.94 -27.50
N GLY A 54 -5.35 -15.18 -27.15
CA GLY A 54 -4.43 -16.28 -26.95
C GLY A 54 -3.61 -16.15 -25.65
N VAL A 55 -4.07 -15.35 -24.67
CA VAL A 55 -3.45 -15.31 -23.34
C VAL A 55 -3.80 -16.59 -22.61
N LYS A 56 -2.78 -17.28 -22.11
CA LYS A 56 -2.92 -18.58 -21.44
C LYS A 56 -3.02 -18.40 -19.91
N PRO A 57 -3.61 -19.37 -19.19
CA PRO A 57 -3.54 -19.40 -17.74
C PRO A 57 -2.10 -19.19 -17.24
N HIS A 58 -1.97 -18.43 -16.14
CA HIS A 58 -0.72 -18.04 -15.49
C HIS A 58 0.19 -17.08 -16.30
N GLU A 59 -0.14 -16.71 -17.55
CA GLU A 59 0.52 -15.59 -18.20
C GLU A 59 0.16 -14.27 -17.48
N ARG A 60 0.92 -13.21 -17.78
CA ARG A 60 0.70 -11.88 -17.20
C ARG A 60 0.13 -10.94 -18.24
N ILE A 61 -0.69 -10.03 -17.76
CA ILE A 61 -1.05 -8.78 -18.43
C ILE A 61 -0.60 -7.60 -17.58
N ALA A 62 -0.31 -6.47 -18.20
CA ALA A 62 0.05 -5.26 -17.48
C ALA A 62 -1.03 -4.18 -17.63
N TYR A 63 -1.21 -3.37 -16.59
CA TYR A 63 -2.07 -2.19 -16.58
C TYR A 63 -1.27 -0.95 -16.24
N LEU A 64 -1.23 0.01 -17.14
CA LEU A 64 -0.61 1.34 -16.95
C LEU A 64 -1.69 2.41 -17.04
N GLY A 65 -2.28 2.78 -15.92
CA GLY A 65 -3.38 3.73 -15.87
C GLY A 65 -3.66 4.22 -14.46
N LYS A 66 -4.50 5.25 -14.36
CA LYS A 66 -5.02 5.77 -13.09
C LYS A 66 -6.11 4.82 -12.54
N ASN A 67 -6.61 5.11 -11.32
CA ASN A 67 -7.71 4.33 -10.76
C ASN A 67 -8.97 4.48 -11.61
N SER A 68 -9.68 3.38 -11.81
CA SER A 68 -10.97 3.34 -12.53
C SER A 68 -11.74 2.06 -12.19
N ASP A 69 -13.02 2.02 -12.49
CA ASP A 69 -13.83 0.81 -12.46
C ASP A 69 -13.32 -0.22 -13.50
N LEU A 70 -12.84 0.26 -14.65
CA LEU A 70 -12.21 -0.59 -15.68
C LEU A 70 -11.00 -1.37 -15.15
N TYR A 71 -10.25 -0.79 -14.21
CA TYR A 71 -9.15 -1.51 -13.54
C TYR A 71 -9.66 -2.77 -12.84
N PHE A 72 -10.76 -2.67 -12.08
CA PHE A 72 -11.32 -3.82 -11.37
C PHE A 72 -12.00 -4.79 -12.32
N GLU A 73 -12.64 -4.32 -13.40
CA GLU A 73 -13.16 -5.17 -14.47
C GLU A 73 -12.04 -6.01 -15.09
N LEU A 74 -10.91 -5.37 -15.40
CA LEU A 74 -9.73 -6.01 -15.97
C LEU A 74 -9.09 -7.00 -15.00
N LEU A 75 -8.86 -6.59 -13.75
CA LEU A 75 -8.26 -7.44 -12.71
C LEU A 75 -9.07 -8.71 -12.50
N LEU A 76 -10.37 -8.57 -12.24
CA LEU A 76 -11.20 -9.71 -11.89
C LEU A 76 -11.62 -10.54 -13.13
N GLY A 77 -11.64 -9.91 -14.31
CA GLY A 77 -11.79 -10.63 -15.56
C GLY A 77 -10.55 -11.44 -15.94
N ALA A 78 -9.35 -10.90 -15.74
CA ALA A 78 -8.10 -11.65 -15.90
C ALA A 78 -8.06 -12.85 -14.95
N ILE A 79 -8.44 -12.64 -13.70
CA ILE A 79 -8.58 -13.69 -12.69
C ILE A 79 -9.53 -14.81 -13.16
N LYS A 80 -10.68 -14.49 -13.78
CA LYS A 80 -11.60 -15.51 -14.33
C LYS A 80 -11.00 -16.33 -15.46
N ALA A 81 -10.01 -15.80 -16.17
CA ALA A 81 -9.22 -16.53 -17.16
C ALA A 81 -7.97 -17.20 -16.57
N ASN A 82 -7.78 -17.17 -15.24
CA ASN A 82 -6.59 -17.60 -14.52
C ASN A 82 -5.31 -16.90 -15.03
N VAL A 83 -5.42 -15.61 -15.38
CA VAL A 83 -4.35 -14.73 -15.86
C VAL A 83 -3.97 -13.74 -14.76
N VAL A 84 -2.67 -13.53 -14.56
CA VAL A 84 -2.14 -12.65 -13.53
C VAL A 84 -2.10 -11.21 -14.03
N MET A 85 -2.61 -10.25 -13.26
CA MET A 85 -2.43 -8.83 -13.60
C MET A 85 -1.25 -8.22 -12.85
N ALA A 86 -0.42 -7.48 -13.57
CA ALA A 86 0.68 -6.66 -13.05
C ALA A 86 0.34 -5.18 -13.24
N PRO A 87 -0.24 -4.49 -12.24
CA PRO A 87 -0.44 -3.06 -12.32
C PRO A 87 0.88 -2.31 -12.24
N VAL A 88 1.08 -1.36 -13.14
CA VAL A 88 2.30 -0.56 -13.24
C VAL A 88 2.05 0.82 -12.66
N ASN A 89 2.96 1.29 -11.84
CA ASN A 89 2.90 2.64 -11.30
C ASN A 89 3.08 3.67 -12.45
N TRP A 90 2.02 4.38 -12.76
CA TRP A 90 1.97 5.34 -13.87
C TRP A 90 2.83 6.61 -13.65
N ARG A 91 3.36 6.81 -12.44
CA ARG A 91 4.27 7.93 -12.12
C ARG A 91 5.74 7.61 -12.42
N LEU A 92 6.04 6.39 -12.82
CA LEU A 92 7.39 5.95 -13.17
C LEU A 92 7.84 6.52 -14.52
N ALA A 93 9.15 6.69 -14.67
CA ALA A 93 9.75 7.06 -15.94
C ALA A 93 9.66 5.92 -16.96
N ALA A 94 9.71 6.24 -18.26
CA ALA A 94 9.59 5.28 -19.34
C ALA A 94 10.53 4.04 -19.23
N PRO A 95 11.82 4.17 -18.84
CA PRO A 95 12.69 3.01 -18.63
C PRO A 95 12.26 2.08 -17.50
N GLU A 96 11.66 2.64 -16.44
CA GLU A 96 11.17 1.86 -15.29
C GLU A 96 9.88 1.11 -15.65
N VAL A 97 8.98 1.76 -16.39
CA VAL A 97 7.78 1.13 -16.95
C VAL A 97 8.17 -0.03 -17.87
N ALA A 98 9.12 0.21 -18.78
CA ALA A 98 9.63 -0.83 -19.69
C ALA A 98 10.22 -2.02 -18.91
N PHE A 99 10.99 -1.76 -17.85
CA PHE A 99 11.54 -2.80 -17.00
C PHE A 99 10.43 -3.67 -16.39
N ILE A 100 9.40 -3.07 -15.79
CA ILE A 100 8.33 -3.83 -15.12
C ILE A 100 7.55 -4.69 -16.12
N VAL A 101 7.15 -4.11 -17.26
CA VAL A 101 6.37 -4.80 -18.29
C VAL A 101 7.15 -5.97 -18.89
N GLU A 102 8.44 -5.79 -19.13
CA GLU A 102 9.31 -6.84 -19.66
C GLU A 102 9.67 -7.89 -18.59
N ASP A 103 9.93 -7.49 -17.35
CA ASP A 103 10.23 -8.41 -16.24
C ASP A 103 9.05 -9.36 -15.97
N CYS A 104 7.81 -8.84 -15.93
CA CYS A 104 6.63 -9.69 -15.76
C CYS A 104 6.24 -10.46 -17.04
N LYS A 105 6.90 -10.24 -18.18
CA LYS A 105 6.58 -10.86 -19.47
C LYS A 105 5.11 -10.66 -19.86
N ALA A 106 4.62 -9.42 -19.73
CA ALA A 106 3.22 -9.13 -20.02
C ALA A 106 2.87 -9.47 -21.48
N ALA A 107 1.84 -10.28 -21.68
CA ALA A 107 1.35 -10.66 -22.99
C ALA A 107 0.49 -9.57 -23.65
N VAL A 108 -0.23 -8.80 -22.84
CA VAL A 108 -1.07 -7.67 -23.25
C VAL A 108 -0.81 -6.50 -22.30
N LEU A 109 -0.73 -5.30 -22.87
CA LEU A 109 -0.59 -4.06 -22.12
C LEU A 109 -1.87 -3.22 -22.25
N PHE A 110 -2.54 -2.97 -21.14
CA PHE A 110 -3.68 -2.07 -21.04
C PHE A 110 -3.19 -0.68 -20.59
N VAL A 111 -3.59 0.37 -21.32
CA VAL A 111 -2.97 1.69 -21.17
C VAL A 111 -4.02 2.78 -21.05
N GLY A 112 -3.91 3.63 -20.03
CA GLY A 112 -4.65 4.88 -19.96
C GLY A 112 -4.25 5.83 -21.10
N PRO A 113 -5.18 6.64 -21.65
CA PRO A 113 -4.91 7.49 -22.82
C PRO A 113 -3.76 8.45 -22.59
N GLU A 114 -3.56 8.94 -21.38
CA GLU A 114 -2.48 9.86 -21.02
C GLU A 114 -1.08 9.24 -21.11
N PHE A 115 -0.96 7.90 -21.13
CA PHE A 115 0.32 7.17 -21.15
C PHE A 115 0.65 6.55 -22.52
N ILE A 116 -0.20 6.73 -23.54
CA ILE A 116 0.01 6.16 -24.88
C ILE A 116 1.32 6.66 -25.48
N ALA A 117 1.63 7.95 -25.36
CA ALA A 117 2.87 8.53 -25.87
C ALA A 117 4.12 7.90 -25.21
N LEU A 118 4.05 7.65 -23.90
CA LEU A 118 5.11 6.94 -23.17
C LEU A 118 5.28 5.52 -23.71
N VAL A 119 4.18 4.78 -23.89
CA VAL A 119 4.20 3.40 -24.36
C VAL A 119 4.76 3.29 -25.78
N ARG A 120 4.41 4.20 -26.70
CA ARG A 120 4.98 4.25 -28.05
C ARG A 120 6.52 4.32 -28.03
N ASN A 121 7.09 5.08 -27.10
CA ASN A 121 8.53 5.28 -26.98
C ASN A 121 9.28 4.07 -26.39
N ILE A 122 8.58 3.08 -25.86
CA ILE A 122 9.19 1.89 -25.24
C ILE A 122 8.73 0.58 -25.88
N LEU A 123 7.81 0.61 -26.82
CA LEU A 123 7.14 -0.60 -27.35
C LEU A 123 8.12 -1.58 -28.01
N ASP A 124 9.14 -1.08 -28.69
CA ASP A 124 10.24 -1.86 -29.28
C ASP A 124 11.08 -2.63 -28.22
N ARG A 125 11.02 -2.21 -26.97
CA ARG A 125 11.66 -2.85 -25.82
C ARG A 125 10.77 -3.87 -25.10
N LEU A 126 9.57 -4.13 -25.61
CA LEU A 126 8.54 -4.97 -24.98
C LEU A 126 8.17 -6.16 -25.89
N PRO A 127 9.12 -7.07 -26.22
CA PRO A 127 8.89 -8.15 -27.18
C PRO A 127 7.84 -9.16 -26.71
N SER A 128 7.53 -9.23 -25.40
CA SER A 128 6.47 -10.09 -24.86
C SER A 128 5.06 -9.57 -25.15
N VAL A 129 4.90 -8.26 -25.38
CA VAL A 129 3.59 -7.61 -25.58
C VAL A 129 3.08 -7.89 -26.98
N ARG A 130 2.00 -8.68 -27.07
CA ARG A 130 1.34 -9.07 -28.33
C ARG A 130 0.24 -8.08 -28.75
N ALA A 131 -0.32 -7.35 -27.80
CA ALA A 131 -1.37 -6.35 -28.04
C ALA A 131 -1.30 -5.21 -27.03
N VAL A 132 -1.62 -3.99 -27.50
CA VAL A 132 -1.85 -2.81 -26.67
C VAL A 132 -3.32 -2.42 -26.80
N ILE A 133 -3.99 -2.25 -25.65
CA ILE A 133 -5.41 -1.88 -25.56
C ILE A 133 -5.52 -0.62 -24.71
N THR A 134 -6.22 0.40 -25.22
CA THR A 134 -6.42 1.66 -24.47
C THR A 134 -7.69 1.57 -23.63
N THR A 135 -7.62 2.09 -22.39
CA THR A 135 -8.77 2.05 -21.47
C THR A 135 -9.89 3.04 -21.86
N GLU A 136 -9.57 4.05 -22.64
CA GLU A 136 -10.53 5.02 -23.21
C GLU A 136 -10.18 5.28 -24.67
N ARG A 137 -11.14 5.83 -25.45
CA ARG A 137 -10.89 6.25 -26.82
C ARG A 137 -9.79 7.32 -26.86
N GLY A 138 -8.61 6.99 -27.36
CA GLY A 138 -7.48 7.94 -27.32
C GLY A 138 -6.46 7.81 -28.44
N ALA A 139 -6.38 6.66 -29.10
CA ALA A 139 -5.41 6.45 -30.17
C ALA A 139 -6.03 5.56 -31.27
N PRO A 140 -6.12 6.06 -32.52
CA PRO A 140 -6.70 5.30 -33.63
C PRO A 140 -6.02 3.96 -33.91
N GLU A 141 -4.73 3.86 -33.58
CA GLU A 141 -3.91 2.67 -33.77
C GLU A 141 -4.07 1.61 -32.67
N CYS A 142 -4.69 1.96 -31.52
CA CYS A 142 -4.91 1.02 -30.40
C CYS A 142 -6.36 0.57 -30.37
N ARG A 143 -6.59 -0.66 -29.89
CA ARG A 143 -7.95 -1.15 -29.63
C ARG A 143 -8.52 -0.44 -28.42
N ASP A 144 -9.75 0.06 -28.53
CA ASP A 144 -10.50 0.60 -27.39
C ASP A 144 -10.97 -0.54 -26.49
N PHE A 145 -10.74 -0.40 -25.18
CA PHE A 145 -11.07 -1.42 -24.18
C PHE A 145 -12.56 -1.75 -24.17
N THR A 146 -13.42 -0.74 -24.16
CA THR A 146 -14.87 -0.95 -24.08
C THR A 146 -15.38 -1.68 -25.31
N ALA A 147 -14.97 -1.25 -26.51
CA ALA A 147 -15.34 -1.92 -27.75
C ALA A 147 -14.77 -3.35 -27.81
N TRP A 148 -13.53 -3.56 -27.38
CA TRP A 148 -12.91 -4.89 -27.33
C TRP A 148 -13.63 -5.81 -26.34
N ARG A 149 -13.93 -5.34 -25.12
CA ARG A 149 -14.63 -6.08 -24.09
C ARG A 149 -16.05 -6.45 -24.56
N ASP A 150 -16.80 -5.47 -25.06
CA ASP A 150 -18.23 -5.63 -25.35
C ASP A 150 -18.50 -6.52 -26.57
N ALA A 151 -17.49 -6.75 -27.41
CA ALA A 151 -17.54 -7.73 -28.49
C ALA A 151 -17.40 -9.19 -28.03
N GLN A 152 -17.11 -9.45 -26.74
CA GLN A 152 -16.86 -10.80 -26.23
C GLN A 152 -18.12 -11.46 -25.65
N SER A 153 -18.11 -12.81 -25.53
CA SER A 153 -19.18 -13.56 -24.88
C SER A 153 -19.39 -13.13 -23.44
N THR A 154 -20.63 -13.11 -23.02
CA THR A 154 -21.06 -12.86 -21.62
C THR A 154 -21.00 -14.11 -20.74
N ASP A 155 -20.81 -15.28 -21.34
CA ASP A 155 -20.70 -16.54 -20.60
C ASP A 155 -19.49 -16.54 -19.69
N ASP A 156 -19.58 -17.26 -18.59
CA ASP A 156 -18.43 -17.44 -17.70
C ASP A 156 -17.29 -18.12 -18.48
N PRO A 157 -16.04 -17.64 -18.36
CA PRO A 157 -14.88 -18.28 -19.03
C PRO A 157 -14.65 -19.73 -18.66
N ASP A 158 -15.19 -20.19 -17.53
CA ASP A 158 -15.16 -21.57 -17.01
C ASP A 158 -13.74 -22.17 -16.99
N VAL A 159 -12.80 -21.41 -16.45
CA VAL A 159 -11.40 -21.83 -16.27
C VAL A 159 -11.22 -22.36 -14.86
N ALA A 160 -10.56 -23.51 -14.72
CA ALA A 160 -10.18 -24.04 -13.42
C ALA A 160 -9.16 -23.13 -12.73
N ILE A 161 -9.42 -22.75 -11.47
CA ILE A 161 -8.60 -21.84 -10.68
C ILE A 161 -8.37 -22.48 -9.31
N SER A 162 -7.10 -22.57 -8.91
CA SER A 162 -6.72 -23.01 -7.58
C SER A 162 -6.59 -21.81 -6.61
N PRO A 163 -6.94 -21.95 -5.34
CA PRO A 163 -6.64 -20.92 -4.34
C PRO A 163 -5.16 -20.51 -4.26
N LYS A 164 -4.25 -21.38 -4.70
CA LYS A 164 -2.81 -21.13 -4.74
C LYS A 164 -2.33 -20.43 -6.02
N ASP A 165 -3.20 -20.33 -7.03
CA ASP A 165 -2.84 -19.60 -8.24
C ASP A 165 -2.64 -18.12 -7.94
N ILE A 166 -1.73 -17.49 -8.68
CA ILE A 166 -1.40 -16.08 -8.48
C ILE A 166 -2.49 -15.22 -9.12
N ALA A 167 -3.09 -14.35 -8.32
CA ALA A 167 -4.14 -13.43 -8.75
C ALA A 167 -3.57 -12.10 -9.26
N ILE A 168 -2.57 -11.56 -8.57
CA ILE A 168 -1.95 -10.26 -8.87
C ILE A 168 -0.46 -10.30 -8.56
N GLN A 169 0.32 -9.56 -9.35
CA GLN A 169 1.75 -9.36 -9.14
C GLN A 169 2.03 -7.88 -8.94
N LEU A 170 2.35 -7.47 -7.71
CA LEU A 170 2.60 -6.08 -7.35
C LEU A 170 4.09 -5.80 -7.24
N TYR A 171 4.55 -4.74 -7.92
CA TYR A 171 5.95 -4.35 -7.87
C TYR A 171 6.25 -3.45 -6.69
N THR A 172 7.22 -3.86 -5.87
CA THR A 172 7.71 -3.09 -4.73
C THR A 172 9.08 -2.50 -5.03
N SER A 173 9.37 -1.32 -4.48
CA SER A 173 10.70 -0.72 -4.57
C SER A 173 11.69 -1.55 -3.73
N GLY A 174 12.45 -2.41 -4.38
CA GLY A 174 13.44 -3.26 -3.73
C GLY A 174 14.57 -2.45 -3.07
N THR A 175 15.19 -3.05 -2.06
CA THR A 175 16.39 -2.50 -1.40
C THR A 175 17.60 -2.40 -2.33
N THR A 176 17.62 -3.19 -3.40
CA THR A 176 18.70 -3.30 -4.41
C THR A 176 18.56 -2.32 -5.57
N GLY A 177 17.53 -1.46 -5.57
CA GLY A 177 17.31 -0.44 -6.60
C GLY A 177 16.41 -0.86 -7.76
N LYS A 178 16.24 -2.16 -8.03
CA LYS A 178 15.27 -2.65 -9.03
C LYS A 178 13.98 -3.10 -8.35
N PRO A 179 12.80 -2.78 -8.90
CA PRO A 179 11.53 -3.26 -8.38
C PRO A 179 11.45 -4.79 -8.40
N LYS A 180 10.79 -5.37 -7.38
CA LYS A 180 10.55 -6.82 -7.26
C LYS A 180 9.06 -7.08 -7.38
N GLY A 181 8.66 -8.04 -8.20
CA GLY A 181 7.26 -8.44 -8.38
C GLY A 181 6.83 -9.43 -7.29
N ALA A 182 6.15 -8.96 -6.25
CA ALA A 182 5.55 -9.82 -5.22
C ALA A 182 4.32 -10.52 -5.78
N MET A 183 4.28 -11.84 -5.72
CA MET A 183 3.20 -12.68 -6.24
C MET A 183 2.20 -12.99 -5.13
N LEU A 184 0.96 -12.50 -5.30
CA LEU A 184 -0.13 -12.70 -4.35
C LEU A 184 -1.17 -13.67 -4.93
N SER A 185 -1.41 -14.76 -4.21
CA SER A 185 -2.39 -15.78 -4.60
C SER A 185 -3.81 -15.42 -4.14
N HIS A 186 -4.80 -16.13 -4.65
CA HIS A 186 -6.18 -16.01 -4.17
C HIS A 186 -6.28 -16.26 -2.65
N ALA A 187 -5.64 -17.33 -2.18
CA ALA A 187 -5.65 -17.69 -0.76
C ALA A 187 -5.10 -16.58 0.14
N ASN A 188 -4.11 -15.81 -0.33
CA ASN A 188 -3.55 -14.70 0.47
C ASN A 188 -4.62 -13.65 0.81
N PHE A 189 -5.48 -13.29 -0.16
CA PHE A 189 -6.58 -12.35 0.08
C PHE A 189 -7.63 -12.92 1.03
N PHE A 190 -8.00 -14.19 0.88
CA PHE A 190 -9.03 -14.81 1.71
C PHE A 190 -8.59 -15.01 3.17
N ASN A 191 -7.30 -15.28 3.40
CA ASN A 191 -6.79 -15.36 4.76
C ASN A 191 -6.96 -14.07 5.56
N LEU A 192 -6.91 -12.90 4.90
CA LEU A 192 -7.14 -11.61 5.58
C LEU A 192 -8.60 -11.40 5.98
N VAL A 193 -9.54 -11.81 5.13
CA VAL A 193 -10.96 -11.48 5.32
C VAL A 193 -11.75 -12.58 6.03
N GLN A 194 -11.32 -13.84 5.94
CA GLN A 194 -12.04 -15.00 6.48
C GLN A 194 -11.54 -15.46 7.88
N THR A 195 -10.47 -14.86 8.41
CA THR A 195 -9.91 -15.28 9.68
C THR A 195 -10.81 -14.85 10.84
N GLY A 196 -11.25 -15.82 11.65
CA GLY A 196 -12.19 -15.63 12.75
C GLY A 196 -13.67 -15.61 12.32
N SER A 197 -14.57 -15.81 13.27
CA SER A 197 -16.01 -15.64 13.02
C SER A 197 -16.36 -14.15 12.93
N ASP A 198 -17.38 -13.79 12.14
CA ASP A 198 -17.83 -12.38 12.07
C ASP A 198 -18.34 -11.87 13.43
N ALA A 199 -18.78 -12.76 14.33
CA ALA A 199 -19.18 -12.40 15.67
C ALA A 199 -18.01 -11.91 16.54
N ASP A 200 -16.84 -12.48 16.34
CA ASP A 200 -15.64 -12.18 17.14
C ASP A 200 -14.80 -11.03 16.57
N LYS A 201 -15.10 -10.58 15.35
CA LYS A 201 -14.40 -9.42 14.76
C LYS A 201 -14.75 -8.14 15.52
N PRO A 202 -13.77 -7.24 15.76
CA PRO A 202 -14.04 -5.92 16.30
C PRO A 202 -14.86 -5.09 15.30
N ASP A 203 -15.66 -4.15 15.79
CA ASP A 203 -16.62 -3.40 14.96
C ASP A 203 -15.97 -2.66 13.79
N TRP A 204 -14.75 -2.17 13.95
CA TRP A 204 -14.03 -1.52 12.86
C TRP A 204 -13.70 -2.49 11.70
N ASN A 205 -13.57 -3.80 11.99
CA ASN A 205 -13.29 -4.83 10.98
C ASN A 205 -14.56 -5.53 10.47
N LYS A 206 -15.73 -5.21 11.03
CA LYS A 206 -17.02 -5.67 10.50
C LYS A 206 -17.41 -4.82 9.32
N TRP A 207 -17.82 -5.46 8.25
CA TRP A 207 -18.36 -4.82 7.06
C TRP A 207 -19.82 -5.24 6.88
N THR A 208 -20.60 -4.32 6.38
CA THR A 208 -21.99 -4.59 6.00
C THR A 208 -22.20 -4.27 4.53
N PRO A 209 -23.23 -4.86 3.91
CA PRO A 209 -23.61 -4.53 2.54
C PRO A 209 -23.99 -3.06 2.32
N ASP A 210 -24.32 -2.33 3.39
CA ASP A 210 -24.68 -0.90 3.35
C ASP A 210 -23.47 0.02 3.50
N ASP A 211 -22.28 -0.54 3.72
CA ASP A 211 -21.07 0.27 3.76
C ASP A 211 -20.72 0.81 2.37
N VAL A 212 -20.22 2.03 2.35
CA VAL A 212 -19.71 2.71 1.16
C VAL A 212 -18.22 2.96 1.36
N SER A 213 -17.42 2.33 0.51
CA SER A 213 -15.96 2.38 0.57
C SER A 213 -15.41 3.37 -0.44
N LEU A 214 -14.48 4.25 -0.04
CA LEU A 214 -13.75 5.11 -0.97
C LEU A 214 -12.39 4.49 -1.35
N VAL A 215 -12.22 4.19 -2.63
CA VAL A 215 -10.93 3.75 -3.23
C VAL A 215 -10.21 4.98 -3.77
N VAL A 216 -9.36 5.57 -2.96
CA VAL A 216 -8.60 6.80 -3.30
C VAL A 216 -7.11 6.54 -3.43
N MET A 217 -6.59 5.47 -2.79
CA MET A 217 -5.18 5.11 -2.94
C MET A 217 -4.92 4.46 -4.31
N PRO A 218 -3.69 4.60 -4.85
CA PRO A 218 -3.36 4.07 -6.17
C PRO A 218 -3.56 2.55 -6.27
N VAL A 219 -4.25 2.10 -7.32
CA VAL A 219 -4.54 0.68 -7.56
C VAL A 219 -3.31 -0.17 -7.94
N PHE A 220 -2.18 0.44 -8.27
CA PHE A 220 -0.93 -0.28 -8.44
C PHE A 220 -0.22 -0.60 -7.09
N HIS A 221 -0.82 -0.24 -5.97
CA HIS A 221 -0.42 -0.64 -4.62
C HIS A 221 -1.51 -1.48 -3.97
N ILE A 222 -1.10 -2.32 -3.02
CA ILE A 222 -2.03 -3.15 -2.25
C ILE A 222 -3.08 -2.32 -1.50
N GLY A 223 -2.74 -1.11 -1.05
CA GLY A 223 -3.67 -0.19 -0.40
C GLY A 223 -4.82 0.30 -1.29
N GLY A 224 -4.67 0.28 -2.61
CA GLY A 224 -5.75 0.57 -3.57
C GLY A 224 -6.45 -0.69 -4.04
N SER A 225 -5.73 -1.64 -4.63
CA SER A 225 -6.27 -2.91 -5.14
C SER A 225 -6.91 -3.75 -4.04
N GLY A 226 -6.19 -3.97 -2.94
CA GLY A 226 -6.68 -4.76 -1.82
C GLY A 226 -7.88 -4.13 -1.15
N TRP A 227 -7.88 -2.80 -0.99
CA TRP A 227 -9.01 -2.08 -0.41
C TRP A 227 -10.29 -2.23 -1.24
N GLY A 228 -10.19 -2.09 -2.58
CA GLY A 228 -11.33 -2.32 -3.47
C GLY A 228 -11.82 -3.78 -3.46
N ILE A 229 -10.90 -4.76 -3.41
CA ILE A 229 -11.24 -6.19 -3.29
C ILE A 229 -11.96 -6.48 -1.96
N ILE A 230 -11.52 -5.90 -0.84
CA ILE A 230 -12.17 -6.08 0.47
C ILE A 230 -13.61 -5.55 0.43
N GLY A 231 -13.83 -4.35 -0.12
CA GLY A 231 -15.18 -3.82 -0.31
C GLY A 231 -16.08 -4.74 -1.13
N LEU A 232 -15.60 -5.23 -2.26
CA LEU A 232 -16.32 -6.20 -3.11
C LEU A 232 -16.61 -7.51 -2.37
N TYR A 233 -15.64 -8.04 -1.62
CA TYR A 233 -15.80 -9.27 -0.84
C TYR A 233 -16.99 -9.16 0.12
N HIS A 234 -17.15 -8.02 0.76
CA HIS A 234 -18.26 -7.78 1.71
C HIS A 234 -19.55 -7.32 1.03
N GLY A 235 -19.56 -7.14 -0.28
CA GLY A 235 -20.72 -6.66 -1.04
C GLY A 235 -21.01 -5.17 -0.82
N ALA A 236 -20.04 -4.41 -0.33
CA ALA A 236 -20.14 -2.97 -0.15
C ALA A 236 -19.99 -2.23 -1.48
N LYS A 237 -20.60 -1.04 -1.59
CA LYS A 237 -20.39 -0.14 -2.74
C LYS A 237 -18.98 0.47 -2.69
N GLY A 238 -18.24 0.34 -3.78
CA GLY A 238 -16.95 1.02 -3.97
C GLY A 238 -17.10 2.32 -4.75
N VAL A 239 -16.76 3.45 -4.16
CA VAL A 239 -16.62 4.74 -4.87
C VAL A 239 -15.16 4.91 -5.23
N ILE A 240 -14.86 5.12 -6.52
CA ILE A 240 -13.49 5.17 -7.01
C ILE A 240 -13.12 6.60 -7.37
N ALA A 241 -12.06 7.11 -6.76
CA ALA A 241 -11.43 8.36 -7.17
C ALA A 241 -10.33 8.05 -8.21
N ARG A 242 -10.35 8.70 -9.39
CA ARG A 242 -9.36 8.51 -10.46
C ARG A 242 -7.93 8.69 -9.97
N GLU A 243 -7.72 9.67 -9.10
CA GLU A 243 -6.47 9.93 -8.40
C GLU A 243 -6.76 10.69 -7.11
N PHE A 244 -5.77 10.76 -6.22
CA PHE A 244 -5.90 11.53 -4.99
C PHE A 244 -5.93 13.03 -5.31
N ASP A 245 -7.02 13.67 -4.91
CA ASP A 245 -7.20 15.13 -4.87
C ASP A 245 -7.91 15.46 -3.55
N PRO A 246 -7.30 16.23 -2.64
CA PRO A 246 -7.85 16.47 -1.32
C PRO A 246 -9.21 17.20 -1.35
N THR A 247 -9.46 18.03 -2.37
CA THR A 247 -10.75 18.73 -2.51
C THR A 247 -11.84 17.76 -2.96
N LYS A 248 -11.55 16.90 -3.94
CA LYS A 248 -12.48 15.88 -4.43
C LYS A 248 -12.80 14.82 -3.36
N VAL A 249 -11.83 14.51 -2.50
CA VAL A 249 -12.07 13.61 -1.36
C VAL A 249 -13.18 14.17 -0.45
N LEU A 250 -13.17 15.48 -0.19
CA LEU A 250 -14.23 16.14 0.57
C LEU A 250 -15.58 16.11 -0.17
N ASP A 251 -15.59 16.26 -1.50
CA ASP A 251 -16.82 16.12 -2.29
C ASP A 251 -17.43 14.72 -2.18
N PHE A 252 -16.61 13.66 -2.17
CA PHE A 252 -17.10 12.29 -2.00
C PHE A 252 -17.76 12.07 -0.63
N PHE A 253 -17.28 12.69 0.44
CA PHE A 253 -17.95 12.60 1.73
C PHE A 253 -19.36 13.21 1.69
N GLU A 254 -19.50 14.36 1.05
CA GLU A 254 -20.79 15.05 0.95
C GLU A 254 -21.78 14.36 -0.01
N GLN A 255 -21.29 13.78 -1.12
CA GLN A 255 -22.14 13.30 -2.20
C GLN A 255 -22.40 11.79 -2.15
N ALA A 256 -21.40 11.00 -1.75
CA ALA A 256 -21.45 9.55 -1.87
C ALA A 256 -21.73 8.82 -0.54
N GLY A 257 -21.68 9.52 0.58
CA GLY A 257 -21.98 8.96 1.90
C GLY A 257 -20.98 7.90 2.35
N ILE A 258 -19.69 8.18 2.20
CA ILE A 258 -18.58 7.27 2.55
C ILE A 258 -18.67 6.86 4.03
N THR A 259 -18.58 5.54 4.29
CA THR A 259 -18.58 4.99 5.65
C THR A 259 -17.21 4.51 6.09
N LYS A 260 -16.37 4.08 5.15
CA LYS A 260 -15.02 3.58 5.40
C LYS A 260 -14.06 3.98 4.28
N LEU A 261 -12.82 4.28 4.65
CA LEU A 261 -11.75 4.46 3.67
C LEU A 261 -10.40 4.12 4.28
N PHE A 262 -9.42 3.89 3.39
CA PHE A 262 -8.01 3.79 3.75
C PHE A 262 -7.24 4.93 3.11
N MET A 263 -6.44 5.65 3.90
CA MET A 263 -5.53 6.69 3.41
C MET A 263 -4.17 6.61 4.11
N VAL A 264 -3.12 7.04 3.40
CA VAL A 264 -1.81 7.24 4.02
C VAL A 264 -1.77 8.58 4.78
N PRO A 265 -0.96 8.73 5.85
CA PRO A 265 -0.88 9.95 6.65
C PRO A 265 -0.68 11.23 5.85
N ALA A 266 0.16 11.20 4.81
CA ALA A 266 0.36 12.36 3.94
C ALA A 266 -0.94 12.79 3.22
N ALA A 267 -1.76 11.83 2.76
CA ALA A 267 -3.05 12.15 2.14
C ALA A 267 -4.03 12.73 3.17
N MET A 268 -4.09 12.16 4.38
CA MET A 268 -4.89 12.70 5.49
C MET A 268 -4.51 14.16 5.78
N GLN A 269 -3.22 14.47 5.83
CA GLN A 269 -2.72 15.83 6.05
C GLN A 269 -3.22 16.81 4.98
N PHE A 270 -3.19 16.43 3.71
CA PHE A 270 -3.69 17.29 2.64
C PHE A 270 -5.20 17.51 2.71
N VAL A 271 -5.97 16.49 3.11
CA VAL A 271 -7.43 16.61 3.25
C VAL A 271 -7.80 17.46 4.46
N VAL A 272 -7.25 17.18 5.65
CA VAL A 272 -7.61 17.88 6.88
C VAL A 272 -7.24 19.36 6.85
N ARG A 273 -6.23 19.74 6.07
CA ARG A 273 -5.77 21.13 5.90
C ARG A 273 -6.51 21.91 4.80
N GLN A 274 -7.47 21.28 4.11
CA GLN A 274 -8.31 22.05 3.19
C GLN A 274 -9.19 23.04 3.97
N PRO A 275 -9.36 24.29 3.47
CA PRO A 275 -10.12 25.31 4.19
C PRO A 275 -11.53 24.87 4.60
N ARG A 276 -12.20 24.07 3.75
CA ARG A 276 -13.57 23.58 4.02
C ARG A 276 -13.64 22.29 4.82
N ALA A 277 -12.52 21.63 5.14
CA ALA A 277 -12.54 20.34 5.82
C ALA A 277 -13.33 20.37 7.14
N ARG A 278 -13.28 21.50 7.87
CA ARG A 278 -14.02 21.68 9.14
C ARG A 278 -15.51 21.92 8.97
N SER A 279 -16.02 22.18 7.75
CA SER A 279 -17.43 22.41 7.44
C SER A 279 -18.11 21.22 6.76
N VAL A 280 -17.36 20.20 6.34
CA VAL A 280 -17.90 18.98 5.74
C VAL A 280 -18.55 18.11 6.81
N ASP A 281 -19.70 17.54 6.49
CA ASP A 281 -20.39 16.57 7.35
C ASP A 281 -19.77 15.17 7.18
N PHE A 282 -19.04 14.73 8.20
CA PHE A 282 -18.46 13.39 8.28
C PHE A 282 -19.30 12.39 9.10
N SER A 283 -20.54 12.72 9.47
CA SER A 283 -21.36 11.90 10.36
C SER A 283 -21.61 10.47 9.88
N ARG A 284 -21.52 10.22 8.57
CA ARG A 284 -21.62 8.89 7.97
C ARG A 284 -20.33 8.09 8.02
N LEU A 285 -19.18 8.74 8.20
CA LEU A 285 -17.89 8.09 8.27
C LEU A 285 -17.76 7.34 9.59
N LYS A 286 -17.75 6.02 9.53
CA LYS A 286 -17.60 5.15 10.70
C LYS A 286 -16.13 4.99 11.08
N TYR A 287 -15.29 4.66 10.09
CA TYR A 287 -13.88 4.36 10.33
C TYR A 287 -12.97 4.90 9.22
N MET A 288 -11.88 5.53 9.67
CA MET A 288 -10.74 5.88 8.84
C MET A 288 -9.58 4.95 9.17
N LEU A 289 -9.23 4.11 8.22
CA LEU A 289 -8.07 3.24 8.32
C LEU A 289 -6.86 3.97 7.73
N TYR A 290 -5.72 3.90 8.39
CA TYR A 290 -4.51 4.57 7.90
C TYR A 290 -3.25 3.74 8.15
N GLY A 291 -2.21 3.95 7.35
CA GLY A 291 -0.97 3.18 7.49
C GLY A 291 0.02 3.41 6.35
N ALA A 292 0.84 2.42 6.09
CA ALA A 292 1.95 2.44 5.13
C ALA A 292 3.12 3.39 5.50
N SER A 293 2.93 4.31 6.43
CA SER A 293 3.97 5.16 7.03
C SER A 293 3.57 5.59 8.44
N PRO A 294 4.54 5.99 9.29
CA PRO A 294 4.23 6.61 10.57
C PRO A 294 3.41 7.89 10.41
N ILE A 295 2.58 8.20 11.43
CA ILE A 295 1.82 9.44 11.51
C ILE A 295 2.33 10.29 12.69
N PRO A 296 2.63 11.59 12.50
CA PRO A 296 2.92 12.49 13.61
C PRO A 296 1.71 12.61 14.55
N ALA A 297 1.96 12.60 15.87
CA ALA A 297 0.90 12.67 16.88
C ALA A 297 0.00 13.92 16.72
N ALA A 298 0.61 15.07 16.40
CA ALA A 298 -0.12 16.31 16.14
C ALA A 298 -1.08 16.21 14.95
N LEU A 299 -0.65 15.56 13.87
CA LEU A 299 -1.50 15.33 12.69
C LEU A 299 -2.65 14.38 13.03
N LEU A 300 -2.37 13.30 13.75
CA LEU A 300 -3.40 12.34 14.15
C LEU A 300 -4.47 13.02 15.02
N LYS A 301 -4.05 13.85 15.98
CA LYS A 301 -4.96 14.65 16.81
C LYS A 301 -5.83 15.57 15.96
N GLU A 302 -5.23 16.32 15.02
CA GLU A 302 -5.97 17.19 14.10
C GLU A 302 -7.00 16.39 13.27
N CYS A 303 -6.61 15.22 12.78
CA CYS A 303 -7.52 14.34 12.03
C CYS A 303 -8.68 13.83 12.89
N ILE A 304 -8.43 13.41 14.14
CA ILE A 304 -9.48 12.96 15.06
C ILE A 304 -10.51 14.09 15.34
N GLU A 305 -10.02 15.32 15.55
CA GLU A 305 -10.86 16.50 15.78
C GLU A 305 -11.75 16.85 14.57
N VAL A 306 -11.23 16.69 13.35
CA VAL A 306 -11.95 17.06 12.12
C VAL A 306 -12.90 15.97 11.67
N PHE A 307 -12.42 14.73 11.54
CA PHE A 307 -13.23 13.64 10.95
C PHE A 307 -14.21 12.99 11.95
N LYS A 308 -13.96 13.08 13.25
CA LYS A 308 -14.83 12.59 14.34
C LYS A 308 -15.33 11.16 14.17
N CYS A 309 -14.49 10.29 13.64
CA CYS A 309 -14.76 8.87 13.38
C CYS A 309 -13.78 7.97 14.15
N GLY A 310 -13.97 6.65 14.09
CA GLY A 310 -13.00 5.69 14.61
C GLY A 310 -11.76 5.65 13.73
N PHE A 311 -10.56 5.77 14.34
CA PHE A 311 -9.29 5.64 13.63
C PHE A 311 -8.70 4.25 13.86
N VAL A 312 -8.16 3.65 12.80
CA VAL A 312 -7.49 2.34 12.87
C VAL A 312 -6.16 2.43 12.16
N GLN A 313 -5.06 2.29 12.89
CA GLN A 313 -3.74 2.18 12.26
C GLN A 313 -3.55 0.78 11.70
N MET A 314 -2.99 0.68 10.51
CA MET A 314 -2.71 -0.56 9.81
C MET A 314 -1.23 -0.67 9.51
N TYR A 315 -0.59 -1.75 9.95
CA TYR A 315 0.79 -2.08 9.56
C TYR A 315 0.81 -3.37 8.75
N GLY A 316 1.59 -3.34 7.70
CA GLY A 316 1.84 -4.45 6.80
C GLY A 316 2.53 -3.98 5.53
N MET A 317 2.68 -4.86 4.58
CA MET A 317 3.42 -4.62 3.34
C MET A 317 2.79 -5.38 2.17
N THR A 318 3.24 -5.13 0.97
CA THR A 318 2.76 -5.86 -0.21
C THR A 318 2.99 -7.37 -0.05
N GLU A 319 4.12 -7.76 0.48
CA GLU A 319 4.53 -9.15 0.71
C GLU A 319 3.68 -9.89 1.75
N THR A 320 2.89 -9.16 2.54
CA THR A 320 1.89 -9.72 3.47
C THR A 320 0.45 -9.54 2.97
N THR A 321 0.27 -9.22 1.69
CA THR A 321 -1.04 -8.93 1.06
C THR A 321 -1.78 -7.78 1.76
N GLY A 322 -1.05 -6.87 2.40
CA GLY A 322 -1.57 -5.75 3.16
C GLY A 322 -1.35 -5.91 4.66
N THR A 323 -2.40 -5.71 5.44
CA THR A 323 -2.34 -5.53 6.88
C THR A 323 -2.13 -6.84 7.64
N ILE A 324 -1.18 -6.83 8.57
CA ILE A 324 -0.93 -7.94 9.52
C ILE A 324 -1.12 -7.52 10.98
N VAL A 325 -1.05 -6.22 11.28
CA VAL A 325 -1.19 -5.64 12.62
C VAL A 325 -2.13 -4.46 12.54
N ALA A 326 -2.97 -4.28 13.54
CA ALA A 326 -3.86 -3.12 13.65
C ALA A 326 -3.86 -2.55 15.07
N LEU A 327 -3.87 -1.21 15.17
CA LEU A 327 -4.17 -0.48 16.39
C LEU A 327 -5.64 -0.03 16.31
N PRO A 328 -6.51 -0.54 17.20
CA PRO A 328 -7.95 -0.27 17.13
C PRO A 328 -8.30 1.13 17.64
N PRO A 329 -9.53 1.62 17.41
CA PRO A 329 -9.95 2.97 17.81
C PRO A 329 -9.82 3.25 19.30
N GLU A 330 -10.07 2.27 20.15
CA GLU A 330 -10.01 2.39 21.62
C GLU A 330 -8.60 2.66 22.15
N ASP A 331 -7.56 2.36 21.38
CA ASP A 331 -6.16 2.62 21.74
C ASP A 331 -5.64 3.97 21.22
N HIS A 332 -6.45 4.71 20.45
CA HIS A 332 -6.13 6.08 19.97
C HIS A 332 -6.44 7.14 21.04
N VAL A 333 -5.99 6.90 22.27
CA VAL A 333 -6.19 7.81 23.41
C VAL A 333 -4.97 8.71 23.58
N GLU A 334 -5.20 10.03 23.57
CA GLU A 334 -4.13 11.01 23.73
C GLU A 334 -3.35 10.78 25.05
N GLY A 335 -2.03 10.75 24.97
CA GLY A 335 -1.15 10.50 26.10
C GLY A 335 -0.94 9.01 26.44
N SER A 336 -1.64 8.08 25.79
CA SER A 336 -1.39 6.65 25.93
C SER A 336 -0.12 6.23 25.19
N GLU A 337 0.73 5.41 25.83
CA GLU A 337 1.89 4.82 25.15
C GLU A 337 1.47 3.90 23.99
N ARG A 338 0.31 3.26 24.07
CA ARG A 338 -0.24 2.39 23.01
C ARG A 338 -0.45 3.13 21.70
N MET A 339 -0.74 4.43 21.75
CA MET A 339 -0.89 5.28 20.57
C MET A 339 0.40 5.37 19.72
N ARG A 340 1.57 5.00 20.30
CA ARG A 340 2.85 4.91 19.59
C ARG A 340 3.10 3.53 18.97
N SER A 341 2.29 2.53 19.33
CA SER A 341 2.41 1.18 18.77
C SER A 341 1.74 1.08 17.40
N ALA A 342 2.10 0.06 16.65
CA ALA A 342 1.35 -0.33 15.46
C ALA A 342 0.08 -1.15 15.80
N GLY A 343 -0.09 -1.54 17.08
CA GLY A 343 -1.18 -2.37 17.54
C GLY A 343 -0.80 -3.83 17.74
N LYS A 344 -1.78 -4.72 17.57
CA LYS A 344 -1.64 -6.17 17.75
C LYS A 344 -1.83 -6.92 16.44
N ALA A 345 -1.32 -8.14 16.39
CA ALA A 345 -1.53 -9.08 15.29
C ALA A 345 -3.02 -9.26 15.00
N LEU A 346 -3.37 -9.26 13.71
CA LEU A 346 -4.71 -9.66 13.29
C LEU A 346 -4.94 -11.15 13.54
N PRO A 347 -6.20 -11.60 13.68
CA PRO A 347 -6.50 -13.04 13.81
C PRO A 347 -5.83 -13.85 12.69
N GLY A 348 -5.22 -14.99 13.03
CA GLY A 348 -4.50 -15.85 12.08
C GLY A 348 -3.11 -15.36 11.66
N VAL A 349 -2.62 -14.28 12.27
CA VAL A 349 -1.26 -13.77 12.10
C VAL A 349 -0.43 -14.07 13.34
N GLU A 350 0.69 -14.72 13.17
CA GLU A 350 1.72 -14.87 14.18
C GLU A 350 2.81 -13.81 13.95
N LEU A 351 3.26 -13.19 15.04
CA LEU A 351 4.35 -12.20 15.03
C LEU A 351 5.50 -12.70 15.91
N ALA A 352 6.71 -12.39 15.49
CA ALA A 352 7.92 -12.58 16.29
C ALA A 352 8.90 -11.44 16.03
N ILE A 353 9.74 -11.16 17.00
CA ILE A 353 10.95 -10.36 16.84
C ILE A 353 12.12 -11.33 16.74
N LEU A 354 12.91 -11.23 15.68
CA LEU A 354 14.01 -12.16 15.42
C LEU A 354 15.36 -11.48 15.62
N ASP A 355 16.30 -12.22 16.19
CA ASP A 355 17.71 -11.86 16.20
C ASP A 355 18.35 -11.99 14.79
N PRO A 356 19.62 -11.62 14.59
CA PRO A 356 20.31 -11.79 13.29
C PRO A 356 20.39 -13.24 12.82
N ASP A 357 20.42 -14.20 13.73
CA ASP A 357 20.42 -15.64 13.42
C ASP A 357 19.03 -16.18 13.08
N GLY A 358 17.99 -15.34 13.23
CA GLY A 358 16.59 -15.67 12.94
C GLY A 358 15.91 -16.45 14.07
N LYS A 359 16.39 -16.35 15.32
CA LYS A 359 15.76 -16.91 16.50
C LYS A 359 14.84 -15.88 17.14
N PRO A 360 13.68 -16.29 17.68
CA PRO A 360 12.79 -15.39 18.39
C PRO A 360 13.43 -14.79 19.64
N LEU A 361 13.27 -13.48 19.82
CA LEU A 361 13.66 -12.73 21.00
C LEU A 361 12.50 -12.62 22.00
N PRO A 362 12.80 -12.50 23.31
CA PRO A 362 11.78 -12.27 24.32
C PRO A 362 11.13 -10.88 24.18
N PRO A 363 9.93 -10.68 24.80
CA PRO A 363 9.24 -9.39 24.79
C PRO A 363 10.12 -8.23 25.30
N GLY A 364 10.07 -7.10 24.60
CA GLY A 364 10.82 -5.88 24.93
C GLY A 364 12.19 -5.78 24.25
N GLU A 365 12.72 -6.85 23.69
CA GLU A 365 13.99 -6.80 22.96
C GLU A 365 13.78 -6.35 21.51
N VAL A 366 14.77 -5.62 20.99
CA VAL A 366 14.76 -5.07 19.62
C VAL A 366 15.36 -6.06 18.64
N GLY A 367 14.65 -6.32 17.55
CA GLY A 367 15.13 -7.16 16.45
C GLY A 367 14.29 -6.98 15.21
N GLU A 368 14.40 -7.90 14.25
CA GLU A 368 13.63 -7.87 13.02
C GLU A 368 12.20 -8.38 13.22
N ILE A 369 11.22 -7.61 12.81
CA ILE A 369 9.83 -8.02 12.78
C ILE A 369 9.66 -9.14 11.75
N ALA A 370 9.11 -10.25 12.16
CA ALA A 370 8.74 -11.36 11.29
C ALA A 370 7.28 -11.75 11.51
N THR A 371 6.64 -12.24 10.44
CA THR A 371 5.25 -12.67 10.47
C THR A 371 5.08 -14.03 9.81
N ARG A 372 4.19 -14.88 10.38
CA ARG A 372 3.74 -16.12 9.78
C ARG A 372 2.23 -16.07 9.62
N SER A 373 1.77 -16.12 8.38
CA SER A 373 0.35 -15.98 8.05
C SER A 373 0.06 -16.58 6.67
N GLY A 374 -1.15 -17.04 6.47
CA GLY A 374 -1.65 -17.42 5.15
C GLY A 374 -1.75 -16.26 4.15
N SER A 375 -1.64 -15.00 4.61
CA SER A 375 -1.58 -13.82 3.75
C SER A 375 -0.18 -13.51 3.22
N ASN A 376 0.86 -14.20 3.66
CA ASN A 376 2.21 -14.01 3.14
C ASN A 376 2.28 -14.41 1.66
N MET A 377 2.95 -13.60 0.84
CA MET A 377 3.10 -13.80 -0.60
C MET A 377 3.62 -15.20 -0.96
N ALA A 378 3.37 -15.64 -2.18
CA ALA A 378 3.94 -16.87 -2.71
C ALA A 378 5.46 -16.76 -2.99
N GLY A 379 5.98 -15.53 -3.13
CA GLY A 379 7.37 -15.22 -3.39
C GLY A 379 7.52 -14.06 -4.36
N TYR A 380 8.76 -13.73 -4.71
CA TYR A 380 9.08 -12.75 -5.75
C TYR A 380 9.22 -13.44 -7.11
N TRP A 381 8.64 -12.84 -8.14
CA TRP A 381 8.71 -13.33 -9.52
C TRP A 381 10.17 -13.42 -10.01
N ASN A 382 10.56 -14.59 -10.50
CA ASN A 382 11.90 -14.88 -11.03
C ASN A 382 13.08 -14.52 -10.09
N LEU A 383 12.85 -14.40 -8.78
CA LEU A 383 13.86 -14.03 -7.80
C LEU A 383 13.90 -15.04 -6.63
N PRO A 384 14.37 -16.29 -6.87
CA PRO A 384 14.34 -17.33 -5.83
C PRO A 384 15.22 -17.00 -4.62
N GLU A 385 16.37 -16.37 -4.81
CA GLU A 385 17.25 -15.97 -3.71
C GLU A 385 16.64 -14.88 -2.85
N ALA A 386 16.05 -13.84 -3.47
CA ALA A 386 15.33 -12.80 -2.74
C ALA A 386 14.09 -13.36 -2.03
N THR A 387 13.41 -14.34 -2.63
CA THR A 387 12.32 -15.06 -1.99
C THR A 387 12.81 -15.82 -0.76
N ALA A 388 13.88 -16.60 -0.88
CA ALA A 388 14.41 -17.39 0.23
C ALA A 388 14.96 -16.53 1.38
N SER A 389 15.49 -15.33 1.08
CA SER A 389 15.95 -14.39 2.12
C SER A 389 14.81 -13.70 2.86
N THR A 390 13.64 -13.53 2.21
CA THR A 390 12.47 -12.86 2.79
C THR A 390 11.49 -13.86 3.41
N LEU A 391 11.16 -14.94 2.69
CA LEU A 391 10.23 -15.97 3.11
C LEU A 391 10.99 -17.27 3.44
N ARG A 392 11.09 -17.57 4.73
CA ARG A 392 11.78 -18.74 5.25
C ARG A 392 10.99 -20.03 4.98
N LYS A 393 11.68 -21.16 4.95
CA LYS A 393 11.06 -22.49 4.73
C LYS A 393 10.05 -22.88 5.80
N ASP A 394 10.16 -22.31 7.01
CA ASP A 394 9.24 -22.52 8.14
C ASP A 394 8.01 -21.58 8.09
N GLY A 395 7.86 -20.82 7.01
CA GLY A 395 6.70 -19.93 6.77
C GLY A 395 6.85 -18.53 7.37
N TRP A 396 7.92 -18.22 8.08
CA TRP A 396 8.18 -16.87 8.56
C TRP A 396 8.63 -15.95 7.44
N LEU A 397 7.96 -14.80 7.31
CA LEU A 397 8.34 -13.71 6.41
C LEU A 397 9.05 -12.64 7.23
N ARG A 398 10.27 -12.31 6.84
CA ARG A 398 11.09 -11.24 7.39
C ARG A 398 10.68 -9.93 6.73
N THR A 399 10.26 -8.94 7.54
CA THR A 399 9.72 -7.68 6.99
C THR A 399 10.81 -6.68 6.58
N GLY A 400 12.01 -6.84 7.14
CA GLY A 400 13.09 -5.86 7.04
C GLY A 400 12.85 -4.61 7.89
N ASP A 401 11.82 -4.62 8.76
CA ASP A 401 11.57 -3.57 9.74
C ASP A 401 12.09 -4.01 11.10
N ALA A 402 12.71 -3.11 11.85
CA ALA A 402 13.11 -3.32 13.24
C ALA A 402 11.96 -2.92 14.17
N GLY A 403 11.78 -3.67 15.25
CA GLY A 403 10.74 -3.37 16.22
C GLY A 403 10.88 -4.17 17.51
N THR A 404 9.92 -3.96 18.42
CA THR A 404 9.74 -4.70 19.66
C THR A 404 8.30 -5.10 19.83
N ILE A 405 8.06 -6.23 20.52
CA ILE A 405 6.72 -6.60 21.00
C ILE A 405 6.76 -6.53 22.52
N ASP A 406 5.80 -5.80 23.12
CA ASP A 406 5.70 -5.72 24.56
C ASP A 406 5.03 -6.98 25.16
N LYS A 407 4.99 -7.05 26.49
CA LYS A 407 4.36 -8.18 27.22
C LYS A 407 2.86 -8.32 27.00
N ASP A 408 2.21 -7.25 26.54
CA ASP A 408 0.78 -7.21 26.22
C ASP A 408 0.51 -7.56 24.76
N GLY A 409 1.56 -7.81 23.94
CA GLY A 409 1.49 -8.18 22.52
C GLY A 409 1.39 -7.02 21.55
N TYR A 410 1.63 -5.77 21.98
CA TYR A 410 1.69 -4.61 21.10
C TYR A 410 3.02 -4.52 20.39
N LEU A 411 2.96 -4.31 19.08
CA LEU A 411 4.13 -4.12 18.22
C LEU A 411 4.49 -2.64 18.15
N TYR A 412 5.75 -2.32 18.44
CA TYR A 412 6.34 -1.00 18.25
C TYR A 412 7.37 -1.09 17.12
N ILE A 413 7.14 -0.32 16.05
CA ILE A 413 8.03 -0.28 14.89
C ILE A 413 9.04 0.84 15.13
N HIS A 414 10.33 0.51 15.06
CA HIS A 414 11.39 1.49 15.23
C HIS A 414 11.79 2.13 13.90
N ASP A 415 12.22 1.33 12.92
CA ASP A 415 12.53 1.78 11.55
C ASP A 415 12.83 0.59 10.62
N ARG A 416 13.23 0.88 9.38
CA ARG A 416 13.84 -0.11 8.49
C ARG A 416 15.23 -0.48 8.98
N ILE A 417 15.56 -1.77 9.05
CA ILE A 417 16.88 -2.24 9.45
C ILE A 417 17.97 -1.59 8.58
N LYS A 418 17.74 -1.48 7.28
CA LYS A 418 18.67 -0.86 6.33
C LYS A 418 18.84 0.66 6.48
N ASP A 419 17.91 1.34 7.12
CA ASP A 419 17.95 2.79 7.33
C ASP A 419 18.47 3.13 8.73
N MET A 420 18.60 2.13 9.61
CA MET A 420 19.21 2.27 10.93
C MET A 420 20.63 2.82 10.81
N ILE A 421 20.95 3.77 11.66
CA ILE A 421 22.26 4.45 11.72
C ILE A 421 23.07 3.78 12.82
N ILE A 422 24.28 3.33 12.50
CA ILE A 422 25.19 2.77 13.51
C ILE A 422 26.28 3.78 13.79
N SER A 423 26.13 4.50 14.91
CA SER A 423 27.07 5.55 15.33
C SER A 423 27.81 5.13 16.58
N GLY A 424 29.11 4.89 16.48
CA GLY A 424 29.92 4.47 17.61
C GLY A 424 29.52 3.14 18.24
N GLY A 425 28.92 2.23 17.45
CA GLY A 425 28.42 0.94 17.91
C GLY A 425 26.98 0.95 18.45
N GLU A 426 26.36 2.13 18.52
CA GLU A 426 24.96 2.30 18.98
C GLU A 426 24.00 2.34 17.79
N ASN A 427 22.90 1.60 17.90
CA ASN A 427 21.82 1.58 16.91
C ASN A 427 20.91 2.78 17.11
N ILE A 428 20.81 3.66 16.10
CA ILE A 428 19.96 4.83 16.11
C ILE A 428 18.91 4.68 15.01
N TYR A 429 17.67 4.78 15.41
CA TYR A 429 16.54 4.65 14.50
C TYR A 429 16.10 6.04 14.01
N PRO A 430 16.19 6.33 12.70
CA PRO A 430 15.77 7.61 12.13
C PRO A 430 14.40 8.10 12.60
N ALA A 431 13.40 7.21 12.65
CA ALA A 431 12.05 7.58 13.03
C ALA A 431 11.93 8.15 14.46
N GLU A 432 12.74 7.69 15.41
CA GLU A 432 12.77 8.23 16.77
C GLU A 432 13.28 9.68 16.77
N VAL A 433 14.34 9.93 16.02
CA VAL A 433 14.95 11.28 15.92
C VAL A 433 14.03 12.21 15.12
N GLU A 434 13.41 11.72 14.05
CA GLU A 434 12.41 12.45 13.25
C GLU A 434 11.21 12.87 14.09
N SER A 435 10.71 11.97 14.96
CA SER A 435 9.62 12.28 15.88
C SER A 435 9.99 13.44 16.82
N ALA A 436 11.18 13.36 17.43
CA ALA A 436 11.65 14.43 18.32
C ALA A 436 11.86 15.78 17.60
N LEU A 437 12.30 15.73 16.33
CA LEU A 437 12.44 16.93 15.50
C LEU A 437 11.08 17.54 15.12
N CYS A 438 10.09 16.71 14.81
CA CYS A 438 8.74 17.14 14.43
C CYS A 438 7.95 17.75 15.60
N ASP A 439 8.36 17.53 16.85
CA ASP A 439 7.82 18.24 18.01
C ASP A 439 8.24 19.72 18.07
N HIS A 440 9.22 20.13 17.26
CA HIS A 440 9.66 21.53 17.19
C HIS A 440 8.56 22.39 16.52
N PRO A 441 8.15 23.53 17.14
CA PRO A 441 7.00 24.31 16.68
C PRO A 441 7.12 24.84 15.25
N ASP A 442 8.34 25.07 14.76
CA ASP A 442 8.60 25.68 13.46
C ASP A 442 9.00 24.68 12.37
N ILE A 443 9.17 23.39 12.69
CA ILE A 443 9.47 22.33 11.72
C ILE A 443 8.14 21.81 11.13
N ALA A 444 8.08 21.73 9.79
CA ALA A 444 6.96 21.12 9.08
C ALA A 444 7.16 19.63 8.88
N GLU A 445 8.37 19.22 8.48
CA GLU A 445 8.76 17.84 8.22
C GLU A 445 10.25 17.65 8.50
N ALA A 446 10.63 16.42 8.86
CA ALA A 446 12.03 16.04 9.03
C ALA A 446 12.27 14.65 8.47
N ALA A 447 13.47 14.43 7.93
CA ALA A 447 14.01 13.12 7.61
C ALA A 447 15.41 13.01 8.24
N VAL A 448 15.75 11.81 8.71
CA VAL A 448 17.04 11.56 9.36
C VAL A 448 17.79 10.47 8.58
N ILE A 449 19.07 10.70 8.35
CA ILE A 449 19.96 9.79 7.62
C ILE A 449 21.29 9.63 8.33
N GLY A 450 21.94 8.48 8.12
CA GLY A 450 23.34 8.27 8.47
C GLY A 450 24.26 8.83 7.39
N VAL A 451 25.22 9.64 7.77
CA VAL A 451 26.27 10.13 6.90
C VAL A 451 27.65 9.65 7.38
N PRO A 452 28.66 9.50 6.50
CA PRO A 452 29.98 9.04 6.90
C PRO A 452 30.59 9.93 7.99
N ASP A 453 31.19 9.31 9.01
CA ASP A 453 31.93 9.97 10.08
C ASP A 453 33.17 9.17 10.42
N ASP A 454 34.36 9.81 10.36
CA ASP A 454 35.64 9.12 10.53
C ASP A 454 35.87 8.58 11.96
N LYS A 455 35.15 9.15 12.96
CA LYS A 455 35.26 8.74 14.37
C LYS A 455 34.22 7.71 14.77
N TRP A 456 33.00 7.84 14.28
CA TRP A 456 31.85 7.08 14.73
C TRP A 456 31.33 6.07 13.71
N GLY A 457 31.95 6.00 12.52
CA GLY A 457 31.49 5.23 11.35
C GLY A 457 30.37 5.95 10.63
N GLU A 458 29.24 6.16 11.31
CA GLU A 458 28.14 7.01 10.83
C GLU A 458 27.83 8.12 11.86
N ALA A 459 27.41 9.28 11.36
CA ALA A 459 26.84 10.35 12.16
C ALA A 459 25.37 10.61 11.78
N VAL A 460 24.57 10.98 12.77
CA VAL A 460 23.16 11.35 12.56
C VAL A 460 23.09 12.72 11.90
N LYS A 461 22.42 12.80 10.75
CA LYS A 461 22.13 14.05 10.04
C LYS A 461 20.63 14.22 9.90
N ALA A 462 20.11 15.40 10.28
CA ALA A 462 18.72 15.78 10.05
C ALA A 462 18.60 16.57 8.75
N ILE A 463 17.57 16.28 7.96
CA ILE A 463 17.14 17.03 6.77
C ILE A 463 15.76 17.60 7.11
N VAL A 464 15.65 18.92 7.18
CA VAL A 464 14.51 19.62 7.77
C VAL A 464 13.80 20.50 6.75
N VAL A 465 12.47 20.43 6.75
CA VAL A 465 11.58 21.37 6.05
C VAL A 465 10.94 22.27 7.09
N MET A 466 11.13 23.57 6.97
CA MET A 466 10.54 24.55 7.88
C MET A 466 9.10 24.89 7.51
N LYS A 467 8.27 25.29 8.48
CA LYS A 467 6.94 25.83 8.20
C LYS A 467 7.04 27.13 7.40
N PRO A 468 6.05 27.48 6.58
CA PRO A 468 6.07 28.71 5.79
C PRO A 468 6.36 29.96 6.66
N GLY A 469 7.37 30.74 6.27
CA GLY A 469 7.76 31.96 6.96
C GLY A 469 8.50 31.76 8.30
N LYS A 470 8.84 30.52 8.66
CA LYS A 470 9.58 30.17 9.87
C LYS A 470 11.04 29.86 9.57
N THR A 471 11.90 30.16 10.55
CA THR A 471 13.34 29.87 10.50
C THR A 471 13.82 29.42 11.88
N ALA A 472 14.80 28.53 11.92
CA ALA A 472 15.51 28.16 13.13
C ALA A 472 16.99 27.98 12.81
N SER A 473 17.88 28.19 13.79
CA SER A 473 19.29 27.88 13.59
C SER A 473 19.55 26.37 13.74
N VAL A 474 20.61 25.88 13.12
CA VAL A 474 21.08 24.49 13.31
C VAL A 474 21.28 24.18 14.80
N THR A 475 21.83 25.12 15.55
CA THR A 475 22.10 24.97 16.99
C THR A 475 20.81 24.83 17.79
N ASP A 476 19.78 25.62 17.46
CA ASP A 476 18.49 25.57 18.17
C ASP A 476 17.81 24.21 17.94
N ILE A 477 17.80 23.70 16.70
CA ILE A 477 17.23 22.39 16.37
C ILE A 477 17.97 21.26 17.09
N ILE A 478 19.31 21.30 17.10
CA ILE A 478 20.14 20.29 17.80
C ILE A 478 19.87 20.31 19.29
N ASN A 479 19.85 21.51 19.93
CA ASN A 479 19.59 21.65 21.34
C ASN A 479 18.17 21.20 21.71
N PHE A 480 17.17 21.61 20.93
CA PHE A 480 15.79 21.19 21.11
C PHE A 480 15.64 19.64 21.09
N THR A 481 16.33 18.99 20.15
CA THR A 481 16.33 17.53 20.04
C THR A 481 17.06 16.87 21.21
N ARG A 482 18.20 17.44 21.64
CA ARG A 482 19.00 16.92 22.75
C ARG A 482 18.28 16.91 24.10
N GLU A 483 17.34 17.81 24.30
CA GLU A 483 16.51 17.86 25.51
C GLU A 483 15.45 16.72 25.54
N ARG A 484 15.22 16.03 24.42
CA ARG A 484 14.11 15.08 24.25
C ARG A 484 14.56 13.63 24.03
N ILE A 485 15.76 13.45 23.50
CA ILE A 485 16.33 12.11 23.24
C ILE A 485 17.77 12.02 23.74
N ALA A 486 18.27 10.80 23.88
CA ALA A 486 19.63 10.56 24.34
C ALA A 486 20.67 11.28 23.45
N GLY A 487 21.73 11.82 24.08
CA GLY A 487 22.70 12.67 23.40
C GLY A 487 23.40 12.01 22.21
N TYR A 488 23.61 10.68 22.24
CA TYR A 488 24.21 9.95 21.12
C TYR A 488 23.29 9.85 19.90
N LYS A 489 21.97 9.98 20.08
CA LYS A 489 20.96 9.99 19.01
C LYS A 489 20.77 11.37 18.37
N THR A 490 21.23 12.43 19.06
CA THR A 490 21.04 13.81 18.61
C THR A 490 21.75 14.06 17.28
N PRO A 491 21.10 14.72 16.29
CA PRO A 491 21.75 15.07 15.04
C PRO A 491 23.03 15.88 15.27
N ARG A 492 24.08 15.53 14.53
CA ARG A 492 25.35 16.27 14.53
C ARG A 492 25.37 17.37 13.48
N SER A 493 24.50 17.26 12.49
CA SER A 493 24.33 18.27 11.46
C SER A 493 22.88 18.34 11.00
N VAL A 494 22.47 19.50 10.49
CA VAL A 494 21.13 19.78 9.99
C VAL A 494 21.26 20.47 8.63
N ASP A 495 20.57 19.97 7.62
CA ASP A 495 20.40 20.64 6.34
C ASP A 495 18.94 21.04 6.16
N PHE A 496 18.70 22.19 5.54
CA PHE A 496 17.36 22.71 5.24
C PHE A 496 17.06 22.52 3.77
N ILE A 497 15.85 22.01 3.47
CA ILE A 497 15.36 21.83 2.10
C ILE A 497 13.90 22.31 1.98
N GLU A 498 13.46 22.60 0.77
CA GLU A 498 12.10 23.07 0.50
C GLU A 498 11.05 21.95 0.65
N ALA A 499 11.38 20.72 0.25
CA ALA A 499 10.50 19.56 0.34
C ALA A 499 11.28 18.25 0.41
N LEU A 500 10.78 17.27 1.19
CA LEU A 500 11.36 15.93 1.25
C LEU A 500 11.01 15.13 -0.03
N PRO A 501 11.98 14.44 -0.64
CA PRO A 501 11.71 13.55 -1.77
C PRO A 501 10.85 12.38 -1.32
N ARG A 502 9.76 12.12 -2.04
CA ARG A 502 8.81 11.06 -1.74
C ARG A 502 8.58 10.15 -2.93
N ASN A 503 8.32 8.89 -2.64
CA ASN A 503 7.80 7.99 -3.65
C ASN A 503 6.29 8.28 -3.90
N PRO A 504 5.69 7.69 -4.94
CA PRO A 504 4.28 7.88 -5.27
C PRO A 504 3.27 7.46 -4.19
N SER A 505 3.68 6.60 -3.23
CA SER A 505 2.87 6.25 -2.06
C SER A 505 3.02 7.22 -0.89
N GLY A 506 3.77 8.34 -1.08
CA GLY A 506 4.00 9.35 -0.05
C GLY A 506 5.16 9.03 0.89
N LYS A 507 5.87 7.90 0.73
CA LYS A 507 6.99 7.50 1.58
C LYS A 507 8.26 8.29 1.23
N ILE A 508 8.96 8.79 2.26
CA ILE A 508 10.24 9.52 2.10
C ILE A 508 11.29 8.60 1.47
N LEU A 509 11.96 9.11 0.43
CA LEU A 509 13.06 8.45 -0.26
C LEU A 509 14.39 8.78 0.41
N ARG A 510 14.63 8.23 1.63
CA ARG A 510 15.86 8.47 2.40
C ARG A 510 17.13 8.15 1.60
N ARG A 511 17.08 7.18 0.68
CA ARG A 511 18.19 6.88 -0.19
C ARG A 511 18.64 8.11 -1.01
N HIS A 512 17.70 8.84 -1.62
CA HIS A 512 18.03 10.04 -2.40
C HIS A 512 18.64 11.16 -1.54
N LEU A 513 18.26 11.23 -0.25
CA LEU A 513 18.86 12.17 0.69
C LEU A 513 20.26 11.73 1.11
N ARG A 514 20.51 10.42 1.22
CA ARG A 514 21.77 9.84 1.72
C ARG A 514 22.85 9.70 0.64
N ASP A 515 22.48 9.29 -0.57
CA ASP A 515 23.43 8.96 -1.64
C ASP A 515 24.48 10.06 -1.93
N PRO A 516 24.16 11.37 -1.90
CA PRO A 516 25.15 12.43 -2.11
C PRO A 516 26.31 12.42 -1.09
N TYR A 517 26.06 12.02 0.16
CA TYR A 517 27.08 11.98 1.22
C TYR A 517 27.95 10.72 1.17
N TRP A 518 27.46 9.67 0.50
CA TRP A 518 28.16 8.39 0.33
C TRP A 518 28.83 8.25 -1.03
N ALA A 519 28.77 9.25 -1.91
CA ALA A 519 29.39 9.22 -3.22
C ALA A 519 30.89 8.96 -3.10
N GLY A 520 31.36 7.85 -3.69
CA GLY A 520 32.77 7.41 -3.66
C GLY A 520 33.21 6.71 -2.36
N ARG A 521 32.29 6.37 -1.48
CA ARG A 521 32.55 5.59 -0.25
C ARG A 521 31.60 4.39 -0.19
N ASP A 522 32.10 3.25 0.27
CA ASP A 522 31.24 2.11 0.61
C ASP A 522 30.68 2.30 2.02
N ARG A 523 29.38 2.05 2.19
CA ARG A 523 28.77 2.02 3.51
C ARG A 523 29.32 0.81 4.26
N GLN A 524 30.06 1.04 5.35
CA GLN A 524 30.69 -0.05 6.11
C GLN A 524 29.73 -0.80 7.02
N VAL A 525 28.49 -0.36 7.13
CA VAL A 525 27.50 -0.97 8.03
C VAL A 525 26.22 -1.23 7.26
N ASN A 526 25.86 -2.53 7.13
CA ASN A 526 24.73 -3.17 6.43
C ASN A 526 24.77 -3.18 4.93
#